data_19bfa84550c7b3564e6abae4ae8b2617
#
_entry.id   19bfa84550c7b3564e6abae4ae8b2617
#
_cell.length_a   1.000
_cell.length_b   1.000
_cell.length_c   1.000
_cell.angle_alpha   90.00
_cell.angle_beta   90.00
_cell.angle_gamma   90.00
#
_symmetry.space_group_name_H-M   'P 1'
#
loop_
_entity.id
_entity.type
_entity.pdbx_description
1 polymer ?
#
loop_
_entity_poly.entity_id
_entity_poly.type
_entity_poly.pdbx_seq_one_letter_code
_entity_poly.pdbx_strand_id
1 'polypeptide(L)'
;MRRLLTLLCVFWFPAMLLALPAPKEGDYVIRDFQFESGETMPELRLHYTTLGLPRTDKSGALKNAVLIMHGTTGSGQQFRREAFFKGLFGPGQLLDAREYYIILPDGIGHGQSSKPSDGLHMRFPKYTYTDMVRAQHALVTEGLGVNHLRLVMGTSMGGMHTWMWGYLYPNFMDALLPLASLPVEIAGRNRMQRKMIIDAIMNDPGWKGGEYEEQPYGLTAAVYAVIFMVSSPLQWQKEAPTREQAEAFLDDRVQRYTSAFDANDLIYQFDASRNYDPQPHLEKIIAPLFAINSADDQVNPPELGILDEEIKRVPNGRYVLLPITGETRGHGSHSLPALWGVYLEELLEISEP
;
A
#
# COMPACT_ATOMS: atom_id res chain seq x y z
N MET A 1 25.42 29.74 65.68
CA MET A 1 24.41 29.37 64.69
C MET A 1 25.10 29.06 63.36
N ARG A 2 25.35 27.81 63.04
CA ARG A 2 25.93 27.35 61.76
C ARG A 2 24.79 26.97 60.86
N ARG A 3 24.63 27.66 59.73
CA ARG A 3 23.64 27.29 58.66
C ARG A 3 24.27 26.20 57.80
N LEU A 4 23.69 24.99 57.79
CA LEU A 4 23.98 23.97 56.79
C LEU A 4 23.32 24.37 55.47
N LEU A 5 24.10 24.57 54.42
CA LEU A 5 23.62 24.64 53.05
C LEU A 5 23.55 23.18 52.53
N THR A 6 22.34 22.70 52.25
CA THR A 6 22.13 21.43 51.57
C THR A 6 22.21 21.69 50.04
N LEU A 7 23.24 21.23 49.39
CA LEU A 7 23.35 21.24 47.94
C LEU A 7 22.47 20.14 47.37
N LEU A 8 21.39 20.51 46.67
CA LEU A 8 20.60 19.59 45.84
C LEU A 8 21.35 19.38 44.51
N CYS A 9 22.02 18.24 44.34
CA CYS A 9 22.52 17.79 43.04
C CYS A 9 21.35 17.30 42.19
N VAL A 10 20.89 18.11 41.26
CA VAL A 10 19.96 17.68 40.21
C VAL A 10 20.78 16.90 39.17
N PHE A 11 20.68 15.58 39.19
CA PHE A 11 21.21 14.73 38.12
C PHE A 11 20.34 14.90 36.87
N TRP A 12 20.83 15.67 35.92
CA TRP A 12 20.28 15.76 34.58
C TRP A 12 20.75 14.52 33.81
N PHE A 13 19.90 13.48 33.71
CA PHE A 13 20.11 12.41 32.76
C PHE A 13 19.77 12.96 31.38
N PRO A 14 20.72 13.08 30.43
CA PRO A 14 20.38 13.35 29.05
C PRO A 14 19.56 12.16 28.55
N ALA A 15 18.28 12.37 28.19
CA ALA A 15 17.54 11.39 27.43
C ALA A 15 18.32 11.13 26.14
N MET A 16 18.97 9.99 26.07
CA MET A 16 19.63 9.53 24.86
C MET A 16 18.51 9.37 23.82
N LEU A 17 18.33 10.35 22.92
CA LEU A 17 17.48 10.21 21.75
C LEU A 17 18.14 9.10 20.92
N LEU A 18 17.65 7.87 21.08
CA LEU A 18 18.05 6.75 20.23
C LEU A 18 17.68 7.13 18.79
N ALA A 19 18.68 7.25 17.93
CA ALA A 19 18.48 7.51 16.51
C ALA A 19 17.58 6.42 15.91
N LEU A 20 16.73 6.80 14.96
CA LEU A 20 15.93 5.83 14.22
C LEU A 20 16.85 4.84 13.51
N PRO A 21 16.52 3.53 13.51
CA PRO A 21 17.24 2.55 12.72
C PRO A 21 17.20 2.94 11.23
N ALA A 22 18.38 2.89 10.59
CA ALA A 22 18.46 3.13 9.15
C ALA A 22 17.65 2.08 8.38
N PRO A 23 16.92 2.46 7.31
CA PRO A 23 16.25 1.52 6.43
C PRO A 23 17.23 0.50 5.86
N LYS A 24 16.82 -0.77 5.79
CA LYS A 24 17.58 -1.85 5.15
C LYS A 24 16.82 -2.33 3.94
N GLU A 25 17.45 -2.33 2.78
CA GLU A 25 16.92 -2.86 1.54
C GLU A 25 17.46 -4.26 1.30
N GLY A 26 16.69 -5.10 0.64
CA GLY A 26 17.07 -6.46 0.29
C GLY A 26 16.19 -7.06 -0.79
N ASP A 27 16.65 -8.15 -1.36
CA ASP A 27 15.93 -8.95 -2.33
C ASP A 27 15.69 -10.36 -1.78
N TYR A 28 14.51 -10.90 -2.02
CA TYR A 28 14.17 -12.29 -1.79
C TYR A 28 13.81 -12.93 -3.12
N VAL A 29 14.46 -14.03 -3.48
CA VAL A 29 14.23 -14.75 -4.73
C VAL A 29 13.46 -16.03 -4.43
N ILE A 30 12.21 -16.08 -4.93
CA ILE A 30 11.40 -17.29 -4.90
C ILE A 30 11.75 -18.12 -6.14
N ARG A 31 12.20 -19.35 -5.92
CA ARG A 31 12.52 -20.27 -7.02
C ARG A 31 11.28 -21.01 -7.48
N ASP A 32 11.18 -21.23 -8.80
CA ASP A 32 10.12 -21.99 -9.45
C ASP A 32 8.70 -21.54 -9.03
N PHE A 33 8.50 -20.21 -8.95
CA PHE A 33 7.21 -19.64 -8.54
C PHE A 33 6.13 -19.97 -9.58
N GLN A 34 5.11 -20.70 -9.15
CA GLN A 34 3.97 -21.07 -9.98
C GLN A 34 2.84 -20.05 -9.81
N PHE A 35 2.48 -19.38 -10.90
CA PHE A 35 1.38 -18.43 -10.97
C PHE A 35 0.02 -19.12 -11.10
N GLU A 36 -1.06 -18.44 -10.74
CA GLU A 36 -2.43 -18.94 -10.97
C GLU A 36 -2.72 -19.19 -12.46
N SER A 37 -2.04 -18.50 -13.37
CA SER A 37 -2.12 -18.75 -14.81
C SER A 37 -1.61 -20.14 -15.22
N GLY A 38 -0.92 -20.86 -14.33
CA GLY A 38 -0.23 -22.13 -14.60
C GLY A 38 1.20 -21.95 -15.13
N GLU A 39 1.61 -20.72 -15.42
CA GLU A 39 3.00 -20.42 -15.82
C GLU A 39 3.94 -20.51 -14.61
N THR A 40 5.20 -20.84 -14.86
CA THR A 40 6.23 -20.91 -13.81
C THR A 40 7.38 -19.98 -14.15
N MET A 41 7.86 -19.23 -13.18
CA MET A 41 9.04 -18.39 -13.30
C MET A 41 10.17 -18.98 -12.45
N PRO A 42 11.35 -19.32 -13.06
CA PRO A 42 12.45 -19.95 -12.35
C PRO A 42 12.98 -19.14 -11.17
N GLU A 43 13.03 -17.82 -11.32
CA GLU A 43 13.47 -16.89 -10.29
C GLU A 43 12.56 -15.64 -10.28
N LEU A 44 11.69 -15.56 -9.27
CA LEU A 44 10.86 -14.38 -9.01
C LEU A 44 11.52 -13.59 -7.88
N ARG A 45 12.08 -12.42 -8.20
CA ARG A 45 12.69 -11.52 -7.21
C ARG A 45 11.64 -10.58 -6.64
N LEU A 46 11.59 -10.50 -5.31
CA LEU A 46 10.86 -9.48 -4.58
C LEU A 46 11.85 -8.57 -3.85
N HIS A 47 11.84 -7.31 -4.19
CA HIS A 47 12.57 -6.28 -3.46
C HIS A 47 11.76 -5.83 -2.24
N TYR A 48 12.45 -5.46 -1.16
CA TYR A 48 11.79 -4.95 0.04
C TYR A 48 12.68 -3.97 0.81
N THR A 49 12.06 -3.12 1.60
CA THR A 49 12.72 -2.30 2.62
C THR A 49 12.22 -2.71 3.99
N THR A 50 13.11 -2.77 4.98
CA THR A 50 12.71 -2.93 6.39
C THR A 50 13.17 -1.76 7.24
N LEU A 51 12.38 -1.44 8.28
CA LEU A 51 12.71 -0.47 9.33
C LEU A 51 12.60 -1.18 10.68
N GLY A 52 13.48 -0.84 11.61
CA GLY A 52 13.47 -1.45 12.94
C GLY A 52 14.08 -2.85 12.98
N LEU A 53 13.84 -3.56 14.08
CA LEU A 53 14.35 -4.90 14.33
C LEU A 53 13.25 -5.83 14.81
N PRO A 54 13.26 -7.12 14.39
CA PRO A 54 12.32 -8.11 14.86
C PRO A 54 12.53 -8.39 16.36
N ARG A 55 11.42 -8.54 17.10
CA ARG A 55 11.40 -8.91 18.53
C ARG A 55 10.51 -10.12 18.73
N THR A 56 11.04 -11.14 19.36
CA THR A 56 10.31 -12.37 19.70
C THR A 56 9.96 -12.40 21.18
N ASP A 57 8.86 -13.04 21.50
CA ASP A 57 8.52 -13.42 22.87
C ASP A 57 9.28 -14.68 23.30
N LYS A 58 8.99 -15.16 24.53
CA LYS A 58 9.62 -16.38 25.09
C LYS A 58 9.27 -17.66 24.34
N SER A 59 8.20 -17.67 23.55
CA SER A 59 7.78 -18.80 22.71
C SER A 59 8.48 -18.81 21.36
N GLY A 60 9.18 -17.73 20.98
CA GLY A 60 9.78 -17.52 19.68
C GLY A 60 8.83 -16.89 18.65
N ALA A 61 7.61 -16.48 19.05
CA ALA A 61 6.71 -15.77 18.18
C ALA A 61 7.12 -14.29 18.05
N LEU A 62 7.14 -13.79 16.83
CA LEU A 62 7.35 -12.37 16.55
C LEU A 62 6.14 -11.55 17.01
N LYS A 63 6.38 -10.46 17.72
CA LYS A 63 5.33 -9.63 18.33
C LYS A 63 5.22 -8.23 17.75
N ASN A 64 6.17 -7.82 16.93
CA ASN A 64 6.26 -6.43 16.49
C ASN A 64 6.39 -6.26 14.98
N ALA A 65 6.20 -7.31 14.19
CA ALA A 65 6.30 -7.23 12.74
C ALA A 65 5.04 -6.61 12.13
N VAL A 66 5.23 -5.62 11.25
CA VAL A 66 4.17 -4.89 10.55
C VAL A 66 4.41 -4.96 9.05
N LEU A 67 3.45 -5.48 8.30
CA LEU A 67 3.49 -5.51 6.83
C LEU A 67 2.67 -4.34 6.28
N ILE A 68 3.29 -3.51 5.43
CA ILE A 68 2.63 -2.37 4.79
C ILE A 68 2.77 -2.46 3.26
N MET A 69 1.64 -2.51 2.55
CA MET A 69 1.57 -2.75 1.11
C MET A 69 1.12 -1.50 0.34
N HIS A 70 1.81 -1.22 -0.76
CA HIS A 70 1.63 -0.03 -1.59
C HIS A 70 0.45 -0.11 -2.57
N GLY A 71 0.08 1.05 -3.18
CA GLY A 71 -0.95 1.15 -4.21
C GLY A 71 -0.48 0.73 -5.62
N THR A 72 -1.41 0.64 -6.58
CA THR A 72 -1.23 0.06 -7.93
C THR A 72 -0.02 0.58 -8.70
N THR A 73 0.30 1.88 -8.63
CA THR A 73 1.44 2.46 -9.37
C THR A 73 2.61 2.82 -8.44
N GLY A 74 2.60 2.27 -7.23
CA GLY A 74 3.59 2.57 -6.20
C GLY A 74 4.66 1.49 -6.04
N SER A 75 5.41 1.64 -4.96
CA SER A 75 6.36 0.65 -4.42
C SER A 75 6.49 0.87 -2.91
N GLY A 76 7.26 0.05 -2.22
CA GLY A 76 7.57 0.24 -0.80
C GLY A 76 8.16 1.64 -0.49
N GLN A 77 8.78 2.29 -1.48
CA GLN A 77 9.33 3.64 -1.35
C GLN A 77 8.26 4.71 -1.06
N GLN A 78 6.97 4.48 -1.41
CA GLN A 78 5.92 5.45 -1.09
C GLN A 78 5.82 5.74 0.41
N PHE A 79 6.10 4.76 1.26
CA PHE A 79 6.04 4.87 2.72
C PHE A 79 7.27 5.53 3.34
N ARG A 80 8.33 5.74 2.55
CA ARG A 80 9.52 6.51 2.97
C ARG A 80 9.38 8.01 2.74
N ARG A 81 8.27 8.46 2.12
CA ARG A 81 7.95 9.89 1.99
C ARG A 81 7.72 10.51 3.35
N GLU A 82 8.04 11.78 3.46
CA GLU A 82 8.05 12.52 4.73
C GLU A 82 6.72 12.39 5.52
N ALA A 83 5.58 12.47 4.84
CA ALA A 83 4.26 12.37 5.48
C ALA A 83 4.06 11.04 6.20
N PHE A 84 4.43 9.90 5.58
CA PHE A 84 4.37 8.60 6.22
C PHE A 84 5.48 8.44 7.27
N PHE A 85 6.71 8.78 6.90
CA PHE A 85 7.86 8.53 7.76
C PHE A 85 7.74 9.31 9.08
N LYS A 86 7.45 10.60 9.02
CA LYS A 86 7.25 11.43 10.22
C LYS A 86 5.92 11.15 10.91
N GLY A 87 4.89 10.76 10.19
CA GLY A 87 3.55 10.54 10.72
C GLY A 87 3.33 9.18 11.39
N LEU A 88 4.16 8.16 11.05
CA LEU A 88 3.98 6.81 11.59
C LEU A 88 5.25 6.21 12.21
N PHE A 89 6.42 6.42 11.60
CA PHE A 89 7.62 5.64 11.91
C PHE A 89 8.63 6.38 12.79
N GLY A 90 8.42 7.69 12.95
CA GLY A 90 9.29 8.52 13.79
C GLY A 90 9.19 8.19 15.29
N PRO A 91 10.11 8.75 16.10
CA PRO A 91 10.10 8.54 17.54
C PRO A 91 8.78 8.95 18.21
N GLY A 92 8.15 8.02 18.94
CA GLY A 92 6.87 8.23 19.63
C GLY A 92 5.66 8.26 18.69
N GLN A 93 5.80 7.90 17.42
CA GLN A 93 4.68 7.71 16.51
C GLN A 93 4.09 6.30 16.65
N LEU A 94 2.90 6.08 16.09
CA LEU A 94 2.11 4.85 16.26
C LEU A 94 2.84 3.56 15.85
N LEU A 95 3.69 3.63 14.85
CA LEU A 95 4.53 2.52 14.37
C LEU A 95 6.01 2.89 14.46
N ASP A 96 6.42 3.47 15.60
CA ASP A 96 7.81 3.86 15.85
C ASP A 96 8.80 2.74 15.47
N ALA A 97 9.68 3.01 14.53
CA ALA A 97 10.65 2.02 14.02
C ALA A 97 11.68 1.55 15.07
N ARG A 98 11.71 2.16 16.26
CA ARG A 98 12.50 1.64 17.41
C ARG A 98 11.77 0.50 18.11
N GLU A 99 10.44 0.41 17.98
CA GLU A 99 9.57 -0.58 18.62
C GLU A 99 9.06 -1.63 17.63
N TYR A 100 8.74 -1.23 16.40
CA TYR A 100 8.18 -2.10 15.37
C TYR A 100 9.23 -2.52 14.33
N TYR A 101 9.05 -3.72 13.79
CA TYR A 101 9.76 -4.23 12.62
C TYR A 101 8.85 -4.07 11.41
N ILE A 102 9.05 -3.01 10.64
CA ILE A 102 8.21 -2.61 9.51
C ILE A 102 8.77 -3.22 8.24
N ILE A 103 7.92 -3.87 7.47
CA ILE A 103 8.23 -4.57 6.22
C ILE A 103 7.47 -3.88 5.08
N LEU A 104 8.20 -3.34 4.10
CA LEU A 104 7.69 -2.58 2.97
C LEU A 104 8.11 -3.29 1.66
N PRO A 105 7.36 -4.29 1.19
CA PRO A 105 7.71 -4.98 -0.06
C PRO A 105 7.34 -4.14 -1.27
N ASP A 106 8.10 -4.32 -2.35
CA ASP A 106 7.65 -4.02 -3.69
C ASP A 106 6.85 -5.23 -4.21
N GLY A 107 5.64 -5.02 -4.71
CA GLY A 107 4.83 -6.09 -5.29
C GLY A 107 5.43 -6.63 -6.60
N ILE A 108 5.02 -7.83 -7.03
CA ILE A 108 5.32 -8.33 -8.38
C ILE A 108 4.90 -7.26 -9.41
N GLY A 109 5.72 -6.97 -10.38
CA GLY A 109 5.45 -5.97 -11.40
C GLY A 109 5.67 -4.51 -10.96
N HIS A 110 6.29 -4.28 -9.78
CA HIS A 110 6.45 -2.94 -9.20
C HIS A 110 7.86 -2.71 -8.66
N GLY A 111 8.25 -1.45 -8.60
CA GLY A 111 9.50 -1.01 -7.98
C GLY A 111 10.73 -1.74 -8.53
N GLN A 112 11.49 -2.37 -7.64
CA GLN A 112 12.66 -3.17 -7.98
C GLN A 112 12.39 -4.69 -7.97
N SER A 113 11.13 -5.13 -7.73
CA SER A 113 10.73 -6.53 -7.92
C SER A 113 10.69 -6.89 -9.40
N SER A 114 10.71 -8.21 -9.71
CA SER A 114 10.59 -8.70 -11.09
C SER A 114 9.34 -8.12 -11.78
N LYS A 115 9.50 -7.59 -12.99
CA LYS A 115 8.44 -6.93 -13.74
C LYS A 115 8.62 -7.08 -15.26
N PRO A 116 7.59 -6.84 -16.07
CA PRO A 116 7.63 -6.97 -17.53
C PRO A 116 8.79 -6.20 -18.17
N SER A 117 9.06 -4.96 -17.76
CA SER A 117 10.12 -4.11 -18.30
C SER A 117 11.54 -4.61 -18.02
N ASP A 118 11.73 -5.64 -17.17
CA ASP A 118 13.03 -6.26 -16.94
C ASP A 118 13.49 -7.17 -18.10
N GLY A 119 12.81 -7.16 -19.26
CA GLY A 119 13.20 -7.83 -20.50
C GLY A 119 12.28 -8.95 -20.97
N LEU A 120 11.33 -9.42 -20.15
CA LEU A 120 10.32 -10.39 -20.61
C LEU A 120 9.18 -9.73 -21.37
N HIS A 121 8.95 -8.45 -21.18
CA HIS A 121 7.88 -7.66 -21.78
C HIS A 121 6.53 -8.38 -21.62
N MET A 122 5.74 -8.53 -22.69
CA MET A 122 4.44 -9.23 -22.64
C MET A 122 4.53 -10.76 -22.49
N ARG A 123 5.75 -11.32 -22.44
CA ARG A 123 6.01 -12.72 -22.07
C ARG A 123 6.20 -12.92 -20.57
N PHE A 124 6.16 -11.85 -19.77
CA PHE A 124 6.13 -11.97 -18.31
C PHE A 124 4.86 -12.72 -17.90
N PRO A 125 4.92 -13.67 -16.91
CA PRO A 125 3.74 -14.41 -16.48
C PRO A 125 2.60 -13.48 -16.03
N LYS A 126 1.36 -13.82 -16.42
CA LYS A 126 0.19 -13.05 -16.02
C LYS A 126 -0.14 -13.29 -14.55
N TYR A 127 0.39 -12.43 -13.70
CA TYR A 127 0.12 -12.50 -12.27
C TYR A 127 -1.22 -11.88 -11.88
N THR A 128 -1.72 -12.29 -10.71
CA THR A 128 -2.94 -11.79 -10.07
C THR A 128 -2.62 -11.26 -8.67
N TYR A 129 -3.60 -10.64 -8.03
CA TYR A 129 -3.45 -10.25 -6.62
C TYR A 129 -3.22 -11.46 -5.70
N THR A 130 -3.79 -12.63 -6.01
CA THR A 130 -3.49 -13.85 -5.28
C THR A 130 -2.00 -14.23 -5.37
N ASP A 131 -1.42 -14.13 -6.57
CA ASP A 131 0.01 -14.39 -6.76
C ASP A 131 0.86 -13.39 -5.97
N MET A 132 0.48 -12.11 -5.98
CA MET A 132 1.17 -11.06 -5.24
C MET A 132 1.13 -11.32 -3.72
N VAL A 133 -0.03 -11.69 -3.17
CA VAL A 133 -0.19 -11.98 -1.74
C VAL A 133 0.57 -13.25 -1.36
N ARG A 134 0.56 -14.30 -2.20
CA ARG A 134 1.36 -15.52 -1.97
C ARG A 134 2.86 -15.22 -1.96
N ALA A 135 3.33 -14.41 -2.90
CA ALA A 135 4.73 -14.00 -2.95
C ALA A 135 5.13 -13.13 -1.74
N GLN A 136 4.25 -12.21 -1.31
CA GLN A 136 4.44 -11.45 -0.07
C GLN A 136 4.51 -12.36 1.16
N HIS A 137 3.66 -13.39 1.23
CA HIS A 137 3.67 -14.36 2.32
C HIS A 137 4.99 -15.14 2.35
N ALA A 138 5.47 -15.62 1.20
CA ALA A 138 6.76 -16.29 1.10
C ALA A 138 7.93 -15.38 1.52
N LEU A 139 7.95 -14.11 1.07
CA LEU A 139 8.93 -13.14 1.54
C LEU A 139 8.90 -12.99 3.05
N VAL A 140 7.72 -12.84 3.64
CA VAL A 140 7.54 -12.62 5.08
C VAL A 140 7.98 -13.84 5.88
N THR A 141 7.55 -15.04 5.47
CA THR A 141 7.79 -16.29 6.24
C THR A 141 9.16 -16.88 5.96
N GLU A 142 9.52 -17.07 4.70
CA GLU A 142 10.74 -17.78 4.30
C GLU A 142 11.92 -16.82 4.16
N GLY A 143 11.68 -15.63 3.58
CA GLY A 143 12.73 -14.63 3.36
C GLY A 143 13.16 -13.90 4.64
N LEU A 144 12.19 -13.53 5.50
CA LEU A 144 12.42 -12.74 6.70
C LEU A 144 12.25 -13.52 8.01
N GLY A 145 11.79 -14.78 7.95
CA GLY A 145 11.58 -15.63 9.14
C GLY A 145 10.48 -15.13 10.07
N VAL A 146 9.52 -14.35 9.55
CA VAL A 146 8.40 -13.81 10.32
C VAL A 146 7.31 -14.88 10.42
N ASN A 147 6.95 -15.27 11.62
CA ASN A 147 5.94 -16.30 11.88
C ASN A 147 4.60 -15.73 12.39
N HIS A 148 4.54 -14.42 12.66
CA HIS A 148 3.32 -13.71 13.03
C HIS A 148 3.46 -12.21 12.77
N LEU A 149 2.38 -11.53 12.39
CA LEU A 149 2.32 -10.11 12.14
C LEU A 149 1.45 -9.40 13.19
N ARG A 150 1.98 -8.35 13.79
CA ARG A 150 1.21 -7.47 14.68
C ARG A 150 0.14 -6.70 13.91
N LEU A 151 0.45 -6.33 12.67
CA LEU A 151 -0.45 -5.58 11.80
C LEU A 151 -0.16 -5.89 10.33
N VAL A 152 -1.22 -6.07 9.55
CA VAL A 152 -1.18 -6.00 8.09
C VAL A 152 -1.98 -4.80 7.65
N MET A 153 -1.36 -3.88 6.91
CA MET A 153 -2.05 -2.72 6.36
C MET A 153 -1.61 -2.44 4.93
N GLY A 154 -2.40 -1.66 4.23
CA GLY A 154 -2.05 -1.25 2.89
C GLY A 154 -2.95 -0.17 2.34
N THR A 155 -2.50 0.47 1.27
CA THR A 155 -3.19 1.59 0.63
C THR A 155 -3.67 1.19 -0.76
N SER A 156 -4.93 1.45 -1.12
CA SER A 156 -5.49 1.16 -2.45
C SER A 156 -5.33 -0.34 -2.82
N MET A 157 -4.50 -0.69 -3.80
CA MET A 157 -4.14 -2.09 -4.10
C MET A 157 -3.65 -2.83 -2.84
N GLY A 158 -2.76 -2.21 -2.06
CA GLY A 158 -2.31 -2.79 -0.78
C GLY A 158 -3.44 -2.96 0.23
N GLY A 159 -4.46 -2.07 0.22
CA GLY A 159 -5.69 -2.25 0.98
C GLY A 159 -6.49 -3.45 0.51
N MET A 160 -6.58 -3.68 -0.82
CA MET A 160 -7.19 -4.89 -1.39
C MET A 160 -6.42 -6.16 -0.98
N HIS A 161 -5.08 -6.11 -0.98
CA HIS A 161 -4.26 -7.21 -0.47
C HIS A 161 -4.48 -7.43 1.04
N THR A 162 -4.72 -6.38 1.83
CA THR A 162 -5.00 -6.51 3.27
C THR A 162 -6.27 -7.33 3.52
N TRP A 163 -7.35 -7.11 2.75
CA TRP A 163 -8.52 -7.97 2.78
C TRP A 163 -8.17 -9.44 2.47
N MET A 164 -7.33 -9.65 1.43
CA MET A 164 -6.91 -11.01 1.03
C MET A 164 -6.05 -11.69 2.10
N TRP A 165 -5.13 -10.99 2.72
CA TRP A 165 -4.35 -11.50 3.86
C TRP A 165 -5.27 -11.99 4.98
N GLY A 166 -6.31 -11.24 5.29
CA GLY A 166 -7.26 -11.57 6.34
C GLY A 166 -7.96 -12.91 6.15
N TYR A 167 -8.38 -13.26 4.92
CA TYR A 167 -9.06 -14.53 4.68
C TYR A 167 -8.15 -15.68 4.25
N LEU A 168 -7.00 -15.39 3.62
CA LEU A 168 -6.04 -16.42 3.21
C LEU A 168 -5.20 -16.93 4.39
N TYR A 169 -4.87 -16.06 5.33
CA TYR A 169 -4.02 -16.36 6.47
C TYR A 169 -4.61 -15.88 7.80
N PRO A 170 -5.85 -16.28 8.17
CA PRO A 170 -6.64 -15.65 9.23
C PRO A 170 -6.00 -15.68 10.62
N ASN A 171 -5.09 -16.62 10.88
CA ASN A 171 -4.39 -16.74 12.17
C ASN A 171 -2.98 -16.12 12.17
N PHE A 172 -2.60 -15.40 11.11
CA PHE A 172 -1.23 -14.94 10.93
C PHE A 172 -1.01 -13.50 11.41
N MET A 173 -2.06 -12.77 11.79
CA MET A 173 -1.97 -11.37 12.22
C MET A 173 -2.94 -11.04 13.36
N ASP A 174 -2.57 -10.02 14.16
CA ASP A 174 -3.41 -9.50 15.24
C ASP A 174 -4.40 -8.44 14.74
N ALA A 175 -4.09 -7.70 13.68
CA ALA A 175 -4.91 -6.59 13.19
C ALA A 175 -4.80 -6.39 11.67
N LEU A 176 -5.86 -5.82 11.07
CA LEU A 176 -5.96 -5.50 9.64
C LEU A 176 -6.44 -4.06 9.43
N LEU A 177 -5.72 -3.28 8.59
CA LEU A 177 -6.08 -1.91 8.24
C LEU A 177 -6.08 -1.69 6.72
N PRO A 178 -7.13 -2.11 5.99
CA PRO A 178 -7.28 -1.77 4.59
C PRO A 178 -7.68 -0.30 4.42
N LEU A 179 -6.85 0.48 3.72
CA LEU A 179 -7.09 1.88 3.41
C LEU A 179 -7.49 2.05 1.94
N ALA A 180 -8.53 2.86 1.68
CA ALA A 180 -8.98 3.24 0.34
C ALA A 180 -9.23 2.03 -0.59
N SER A 181 -10.02 1.05 -0.13
CA SER A 181 -10.34 -0.17 -0.88
C SER A 181 -11.73 -0.70 -0.54
N LEU A 182 -12.28 -1.50 -1.45
CA LEU A 182 -13.56 -2.20 -1.26
C LEU A 182 -13.35 -3.71 -1.25
N PRO A 183 -14.11 -4.47 -0.44
CA PRO A 183 -13.96 -5.93 -0.32
C PRO A 183 -14.85 -6.72 -1.30
N VAL A 184 -14.97 -6.25 -2.53
CA VAL A 184 -15.80 -6.86 -3.57
C VAL A 184 -15.09 -6.85 -4.90
N GLU A 185 -15.61 -7.60 -5.87
CA GLU A 185 -15.17 -7.55 -7.26
C GLU A 185 -15.04 -6.10 -7.76
N ILE A 186 -13.98 -5.81 -8.50
CA ILE A 186 -13.80 -4.50 -9.12
C ILE A 186 -14.71 -4.39 -10.34
N ALA A 187 -15.82 -3.67 -10.17
CA ALA A 187 -16.85 -3.45 -11.18
C ALA A 187 -17.08 -1.95 -11.47
N GLY A 188 -18.09 -1.65 -12.28
CA GLY A 188 -18.56 -0.32 -12.57
C GLY A 188 -17.46 0.62 -13.07
N ARG A 189 -17.48 1.87 -12.58
CA ARG A 189 -16.55 2.93 -13.01
C ARG A 189 -15.07 2.57 -12.77
N ASN A 190 -14.74 1.95 -11.65
CA ASN A 190 -13.36 1.55 -11.35
C ASN A 190 -12.85 0.55 -12.41
N ARG A 191 -13.63 -0.48 -12.78
CA ARG A 191 -13.25 -1.42 -13.83
C ARG A 191 -13.15 -0.76 -15.21
N MET A 192 -14.07 0.15 -15.53
CA MET A 192 -14.02 0.91 -16.78
C MET A 192 -12.73 1.73 -16.90
N GLN A 193 -12.33 2.42 -15.84
CA GLN A 193 -11.08 3.20 -15.83
C GLN A 193 -9.85 2.31 -15.99
N ARG A 194 -9.79 1.14 -15.36
CA ARG A 194 -8.70 0.16 -15.56
C ARG A 194 -8.65 -0.31 -17.00
N LYS A 195 -9.80 -0.61 -17.59
CA LYS A 195 -9.88 -1.00 -19.01
C LYS A 195 -9.44 0.15 -19.93
N MET A 196 -9.83 1.39 -19.67
CA MET A 196 -9.38 2.55 -20.44
C MET A 196 -7.85 2.69 -20.44
N ILE A 197 -7.20 2.49 -19.30
CA ILE A 197 -5.74 2.55 -19.16
C ILE A 197 -5.07 1.47 -20.01
N ILE A 198 -5.55 0.24 -19.91
CA ILE A 198 -5.03 -0.90 -20.68
C ILE A 198 -5.25 -0.69 -22.19
N ASP A 199 -6.48 -0.35 -22.59
CA ASP A 199 -6.86 -0.18 -24.00
C ASP A 199 -6.10 1.00 -24.64
N ALA A 200 -5.86 2.09 -23.89
CA ALA A 200 -5.12 3.23 -24.40
C ALA A 200 -3.71 2.85 -24.87
N ILE A 201 -3.05 1.96 -24.14
CA ILE A 201 -1.71 1.47 -24.50
C ILE A 201 -1.82 0.41 -25.60
N MET A 202 -2.66 -0.62 -25.44
CA MET A 202 -2.71 -1.77 -26.34
C MET A 202 -3.22 -1.41 -27.75
N ASN A 203 -4.05 -0.38 -27.88
CA ASN A 203 -4.56 0.11 -29.17
C ASN A 203 -3.62 1.09 -29.87
N ASP A 204 -2.52 1.49 -29.25
CA ASP A 204 -1.52 2.33 -29.89
C ASP A 204 -0.63 1.47 -30.82
N PRO A 205 -0.56 1.77 -32.12
CA PRO A 205 0.36 1.07 -33.04
C PRO A 205 1.83 1.13 -32.59
N GLY A 206 2.24 2.18 -31.86
CA GLY A 206 3.58 2.33 -31.30
C GLY A 206 3.93 1.33 -30.21
N TRP A 207 2.92 0.71 -29.55
CA TRP A 207 3.13 -0.31 -28.55
C TRP A 207 3.71 -1.63 -29.11
N LYS A 208 3.46 -1.95 -30.39
CA LYS A 208 4.03 -3.10 -31.12
C LYS A 208 3.89 -4.44 -30.36
N GLY A 209 2.79 -4.66 -29.66
CA GLY A 209 2.60 -5.87 -28.85
C GLY A 209 3.53 -5.99 -27.63
N GLY A 210 4.08 -4.87 -27.19
CA GLY A 210 5.01 -4.79 -26.05
C GLY A 210 6.49 -4.71 -26.41
N GLU A 211 6.82 -4.75 -27.73
CA GLU A 211 8.20 -4.74 -28.25
C GLU A 211 8.55 -3.34 -28.82
N TYR A 212 8.38 -2.27 -28.02
CA TYR A 212 8.71 -0.90 -28.37
C TYR A 212 10.14 -0.53 -27.94
N GLU A 213 10.77 0.40 -28.66
CA GLU A 213 12.07 0.98 -28.29
C GLU A 213 11.90 2.28 -27.48
N GLU A 214 10.87 3.06 -27.83
CA GLU A 214 10.45 4.27 -27.12
C GLU A 214 9.04 4.05 -26.57
N GLN A 215 8.73 4.65 -25.43
CA GLN A 215 7.41 4.52 -24.81
C GLN A 215 6.30 4.93 -25.79
N PRO A 216 5.26 4.10 -25.98
CA PRO A 216 4.18 4.40 -26.91
C PRO A 216 3.39 5.63 -26.46
N TYR A 217 2.84 6.39 -27.40
CA TYR A 217 1.99 7.55 -27.08
C TYR A 217 0.75 7.16 -26.26
N GLY A 218 0.26 5.95 -26.44
CA GLY A 218 -0.82 5.35 -25.62
C GLY A 218 -0.54 5.39 -24.11
N LEU A 219 0.73 5.39 -23.69
CA LEU A 219 1.09 5.60 -22.29
C LEU A 219 0.64 6.98 -21.78
N THR A 220 0.77 8.03 -22.59
CA THR A 220 0.29 9.37 -22.23
C THR A 220 -1.23 9.38 -22.03
N ALA A 221 -1.98 8.73 -22.93
CA ALA A 221 -3.43 8.61 -22.81
C ALA A 221 -3.85 7.81 -21.55
N ALA A 222 -3.13 6.73 -21.25
CA ALA A 222 -3.31 5.97 -20.01
C ALA A 222 -3.05 6.82 -18.77
N VAL A 223 -2.00 7.64 -18.80
CA VAL A 223 -1.63 8.54 -17.68
C VAL A 223 -2.73 9.57 -17.40
N TYR A 224 -3.39 10.12 -18.43
CA TYR A 224 -4.56 11.00 -18.19
C TYR A 224 -5.66 10.28 -17.39
N ALA A 225 -5.94 9.03 -17.73
CA ALA A 225 -6.94 8.24 -16.99
C ALA A 225 -6.50 7.96 -15.54
N VAL A 226 -5.22 7.65 -15.32
CA VAL A 226 -4.65 7.46 -13.95
C VAL A 226 -4.76 8.75 -13.14
N ILE A 227 -4.42 9.91 -13.69
CA ILE A 227 -4.47 11.21 -13.02
C ILE A 227 -5.90 11.48 -12.54
N PHE A 228 -6.89 11.33 -13.43
CA PHE A 228 -8.30 11.60 -13.07
C PHE A 228 -8.89 10.53 -12.15
N MET A 229 -8.44 9.28 -12.25
CA MET A 229 -8.90 8.20 -11.36
C MET A 229 -8.66 8.54 -9.88
N VAL A 230 -7.53 9.15 -9.55
CA VAL A 230 -7.14 9.49 -8.17
C VAL A 230 -7.31 10.97 -7.83
N SER A 231 -8.09 11.71 -8.61
CA SER A 231 -8.28 13.16 -8.45
C SER A 231 -9.07 13.53 -7.21
N SER A 232 -8.83 14.75 -6.72
CA SER A 232 -9.62 15.39 -5.67
C SER A 232 -10.00 16.79 -6.13
N PRO A 233 -11.28 17.07 -6.49
CA PRO A 233 -11.72 18.35 -7.00
C PRO A 233 -11.39 19.53 -6.07
N LEU A 234 -11.57 19.35 -4.75
CA LEU A 234 -11.30 20.39 -3.77
C LEU A 234 -9.81 20.77 -3.73
N GLN A 235 -8.92 19.77 -3.72
CA GLN A 235 -7.48 20.03 -3.70
C GLN A 235 -7.00 20.62 -5.01
N TRP A 236 -7.48 20.13 -6.13
CA TRP A 236 -7.06 20.65 -7.44
C TRP A 236 -7.54 22.07 -7.66
N GLN A 237 -8.75 22.43 -7.21
CA GLN A 237 -9.21 23.83 -7.25
C GLN A 237 -8.38 24.73 -6.35
N LYS A 238 -7.87 24.23 -5.22
CA LYS A 238 -6.97 24.95 -4.31
C LYS A 238 -5.56 25.11 -4.90
N GLU A 239 -5.03 24.05 -5.51
CA GLU A 239 -3.66 24.02 -6.06
C GLU A 239 -3.55 24.76 -7.41
N ALA A 240 -4.62 24.74 -8.22
CA ALA A 240 -4.65 25.28 -9.57
C ALA A 240 -5.96 26.05 -9.84
N PRO A 241 -6.18 27.20 -9.19
CA PRO A 241 -7.45 27.93 -9.21
C PRO A 241 -7.71 28.74 -10.50
N THR A 242 -6.72 28.95 -11.38
CA THR A 242 -6.91 29.61 -12.68
C THR A 242 -6.77 28.61 -13.82
N ARG A 243 -7.23 28.98 -15.02
CA ARG A 243 -7.09 28.16 -16.22
C ARG A 243 -5.63 27.86 -16.53
N GLU A 244 -4.78 28.86 -16.52
CA GLU A 244 -3.35 28.75 -16.83
C GLU A 244 -2.63 27.85 -15.82
N GLN A 245 -3.00 27.95 -14.53
CA GLN A 245 -2.46 27.07 -13.49
C GLN A 245 -2.95 25.64 -13.66
N ALA A 246 -4.23 25.43 -14.04
CA ALA A 246 -4.78 24.09 -14.25
C ALA A 246 -4.13 23.37 -15.43
N GLU A 247 -3.89 24.09 -16.55
CA GLU A 247 -3.19 23.55 -17.71
C GLU A 247 -1.75 23.18 -17.33
N ALA A 248 -0.98 24.08 -16.72
CA ALA A 248 0.39 23.81 -16.27
C ALA A 248 0.48 22.67 -15.24
N PHE A 249 -0.50 22.58 -14.34
CA PHE A 249 -0.59 21.52 -13.33
C PHE A 249 -0.80 20.13 -13.97
N LEU A 250 -1.64 20.06 -15.01
CA LEU A 250 -1.85 18.82 -15.76
C LEU A 250 -0.59 18.43 -16.52
N ASP A 251 0.04 19.38 -17.26
CA ASP A 251 1.25 19.11 -18.03
C ASP A 251 2.40 18.58 -17.17
N ASP A 252 2.63 19.21 -15.98
CA ASP A 252 3.64 18.74 -15.03
C ASP A 252 3.35 17.31 -14.53
N ARG A 253 2.10 16.99 -14.22
CA ARG A 253 1.73 15.64 -13.78
C ARG A 253 1.90 14.61 -14.89
N VAL A 254 1.48 14.93 -16.11
CA VAL A 254 1.64 14.06 -17.27
C VAL A 254 3.13 13.77 -17.52
N GLN A 255 3.95 14.80 -17.55
CA GLN A 255 5.39 14.65 -17.73
C GLN A 255 6.02 13.76 -16.65
N ARG A 256 5.68 13.97 -15.39
CA ARG A 256 6.21 13.16 -14.27
C ARG A 256 5.81 11.70 -14.38
N TYR A 257 4.55 11.42 -14.71
CA TYR A 257 4.07 10.05 -14.75
C TYR A 257 4.55 9.30 -16.00
N THR A 258 4.56 9.95 -17.18
CA THR A 258 5.11 9.33 -18.39
C THR A 258 6.61 9.04 -18.29
N SER A 259 7.36 9.88 -17.54
CA SER A 259 8.79 9.63 -17.28
C SER A 259 9.05 8.53 -16.25
N ALA A 260 8.05 8.19 -15.42
CA ALA A 260 8.20 7.23 -14.33
C ALA A 260 7.62 5.85 -14.66
N PHE A 261 6.69 5.76 -15.60
CA PHE A 261 5.98 4.52 -15.92
C PHE A 261 6.53 3.87 -17.21
N ASP A 262 6.45 2.55 -17.23
CA ASP A 262 6.61 1.73 -18.42
C ASP A 262 5.24 1.21 -18.85
N ALA A 263 4.99 1.20 -20.17
CA ALA A 263 3.69 0.83 -20.72
C ALA A 263 3.32 -0.63 -20.43
N ASN A 264 4.27 -1.56 -20.55
CA ASN A 264 4.02 -2.97 -20.25
C ASN A 264 3.77 -3.20 -18.76
N ASP A 265 4.58 -2.58 -17.90
CA ASP A 265 4.39 -2.66 -16.44
C ASP A 265 3.00 -2.14 -16.07
N LEU A 266 2.56 -1.02 -16.64
CA LEU A 266 1.26 -0.41 -16.33
C LEU A 266 0.09 -1.31 -16.77
N ILE A 267 0.17 -1.96 -17.93
CA ILE A 267 -0.83 -2.96 -18.36
C ILE A 267 -0.97 -4.05 -17.31
N TYR A 268 0.14 -4.66 -16.90
CA TYR A 268 0.13 -5.75 -15.92
C TYR A 268 -0.37 -5.31 -14.55
N GLN A 269 0.06 -4.13 -14.07
CA GLN A 269 -0.36 -3.57 -12.79
C GLN A 269 -1.88 -3.37 -12.69
N PHE A 270 -2.50 -2.89 -13.77
CA PHE A 270 -3.96 -2.69 -13.82
C PHE A 270 -4.72 -3.98 -14.11
N ASP A 271 -4.15 -4.93 -14.85
CA ASP A 271 -4.78 -6.22 -15.14
C ASP A 271 -4.69 -7.20 -13.96
N ALA A 272 -3.70 -7.11 -13.10
CA ALA A 272 -3.49 -8.00 -11.95
C ALA A 272 -4.72 -8.16 -11.03
N SER A 273 -5.59 -7.17 -11.03
CA SER A 273 -6.83 -7.13 -10.25
C SER A 273 -8.04 -7.81 -10.91
N ARG A 274 -7.87 -8.45 -12.06
CA ARG A 274 -8.97 -8.94 -12.91
C ARG A 274 -9.89 -9.96 -12.23
N ASN A 275 -9.38 -10.71 -11.26
CA ASN A 275 -10.11 -11.72 -10.50
C ASN A 275 -10.16 -11.42 -8.99
N TYR A 276 -9.92 -10.18 -8.59
CA TYR A 276 -10.04 -9.77 -7.19
C TYR A 276 -11.50 -9.78 -6.76
N ASP A 277 -11.83 -10.64 -5.81
CA ASP A 277 -13.14 -10.71 -5.15
C ASP A 277 -13.03 -11.39 -3.77
N PRO A 278 -12.80 -10.63 -2.69
CA PRO A 278 -12.79 -11.19 -1.32
C PRO A 278 -14.19 -11.40 -0.75
N GLN A 279 -15.27 -10.88 -1.39
CA GLN A 279 -16.62 -10.91 -0.86
C GLN A 279 -17.08 -12.30 -0.39
N PRO A 280 -16.83 -13.42 -1.12
CA PRO A 280 -17.23 -14.75 -0.68
C PRO A 280 -16.52 -15.26 0.58
N HIS A 281 -15.54 -14.52 1.10
CA HIS A 281 -14.63 -14.98 2.15
C HIS A 281 -14.57 -14.08 3.39
N LEU A 282 -15.39 -13.04 3.47
CA LEU A 282 -15.31 -12.01 4.52
C LEU A 282 -15.50 -12.58 5.93
N GLU A 283 -16.36 -13.60 6.08
CA GLU A 283 -16.60 -14.26 7.37
C GLU A 283 -15.39 -15.06 7.90
N LYS A 284 -14.39 -15.33 7.05
CA LYS A 284 -13.15 -15.99 7.44
C LYS A 284 -12.15 -15.05 8.11
N ILE A 285 -12.36 -13.74 8.00
CA ILE A 285 -11.50 -12.72 8.59
C ILE A 285 -11.81 -12.64 10.09
N ILE A 286 -10.93 -13.14 10.94
CA ILE A 286 -11.15 -13.21 12.38
C ILE A 286 -10.43 -12.11 13.18
N ALA A 287 -9.32 -11.58 12.66
CA ALA A 287 -8.61 -10.46 13.29
C ALA A 287 -9.47 -9.18 13.25
N PRO A 288 -9.39 -8.31 14.28
CA PRO A 288 -9.96 -6.97 14.22
C PRO A 288 -9.54 -6.24 12.93
N LEU A 289 -10.54 -5.67 12.24
CA LEU A 289 -10.33 -5.01 10.95
C LEU A 289 -11.02 -3.65 10.93
N PHE A 290 -10.25 -2.57 10.67
CA PHE A 290 -10.80 -1.24 10.41
C PHE A 290 -10.59 -0.88 8.94
N ALA A 291 -11.68 -0.84 8.17
CA ALA A 291 -11.67 -0.37 6.78
C ALA A 291 -11.87 1.14 6.74
N ILE A 292 -10.91 1.89 6.18
CA ILE A 292 -10.97 3.35 6.18
C ILE A 292 -10.95 3.90 4.76
N ASN A 293 -12.01 4.63 4.39
CA ASN A 293 -12.12 5.34 3.12
C ASN A 293 -12.46 6.82 3.35
N SER A 294 -12.23 7.65 2.34
CA SER A 294 -12.57 9.08 2.37
C SER A 294 -13.87 9.34 1.62
N ALA A 295 -14.71 10.24 2.12
CA ALA A 295 -16.01 10.56 1.52
C ALA A 295 -15.90 11.27 0.16
N ASP A 296 -14.73 11.80 -0.19
CA ASP A 296 -14.41 12.37 -1.51
C ASP A 296 -13.61 11.41 -2.42
N ASP A 297 -13.48 10.13 -2.05
CA ASP A 297 -12.81 9.12 -2.87
C ASP A 297 -13.63 8.75 -4.12
N GLN A 298 -13.10 9.06 -5.29
CA GLN A 298 -13.73 8.80 -6.58
C GLN A 298 -13.42 7.40 -7.14
N VAL A 299 -12.48 6.67 -6.54
CA VAL A 299 -12.17 5.27 -6.87
C VAL A 299 -13.11 4.32 -6.13
N ASN A 300 -13.38 4.63 -4.86
CA ASN A 300 -14.24 3.88 -3.96
C ASN A 300 -15.34 4.79 -3.37
N PRO A 301 -16.25 5.30 -4.21
CA PRO A 301 -17.22 6.30 -3.79
C PRO A 301 -18.21 5.73 -2.76
N PRO A 302 -18.43 6.42 -1.62
CA PRO A 302 -19.27 5.92 -0.53
C PRO A 302 -20.73 5.77 -0.90
N GLU A 303 -21.22 6.52 -1.90
CA GLU A 303 -22.61 6.43 -2.40
C GLU A 303 -22.98 5.05 -2.97
N LEU A 304 -21.98 4.17 -3.21
CA LEU A 304 -22.25 2.77 -3.57
C LEU A 304 -22.77 1.94 -2.39
N GLY A 305 -22.60 2.39 -1.14
CA GLY A 305 -23.04 1.69 0.06
C GLY A 305 -22.35 0.34 0.32
N ILE A 306 -21.33 -0.02 -0.46
CA ILE A 306 -20.70 -1.36 -0.41
C ILE A 306 -20.10 -1.64 0.95
N LEU A 307 -19.28 -0.74 1.50
CA LEU A 307 -18.64 -0.96 2.81
C LEU A 307 -19.64 -0.97 3.96
N ASP A 308 -20.71 -0.19 3.87
CA ASP A 308 -21.78 -0.18 4.88
C ASP A 308 -22.46 -1.54 5.03
N GLU A 309 -22.54 -2.31 3.94
CA GLU A 309 -23.12 -3.65 3.95
C GLU A 309 -22.09 -4.75 4.20
N GLU A 310 -20.97 -4.75 3.45
CA GLU A 310 -20.03 -5.86 3.48
C GLU A 310 -19.23 -5.95 4.78
N ILE A 311 -19.00 -4.83 5.46
CA ILE A 311 -18.28 -4.84 6.75
C ILE A 311 -19.02 -5.63 7.84
N LYS A 312 -20.36 -5.72 7.75
CA LYS A 312 -21.19 -6.47 8.69
C LYS A 312 -20.91 -7.97 8.66
N ARG A 313 -20.30 -8.46 7.58
CA ARG A 313 -19.92 -9.86 7.38
C ARG A 313 -18.56 -10.21 8.01
N VAL A 314 -17.76 -9.19 8.39
CA VAL A 314 -16.50 -9.39 9.10
C VAL A 314 -16.78 -9.38 10.60
N PRO A 315 -16.54 -10.50 11.33
CA PRO A 315 -16.94 -10.63 12.73
C PRO A 315 -16.47 -9.49 13.66
N ASN A 316 -15.22 -9.02 13.44
CA ASN A 316 -14.61 -7.91 14.19
C ASN A 316 -14.31 -6.72 13.26
N GLY A 317 -15.18 -6.49 12.28
CA GLY A 317 -15.02 -5.44 11.27
C GLY A 317 -15.63 -4.11 11.69
N ARG A 318 -14.94 -3.02 11.34
CA ARG A 318 -15.46 -1.65 11.45
C ARG A 318 -15.17 -0.87 10.17
N TYR A 319 -16.16 -0.14 9.69
CA TYR A 319 -16.01 0.85 8.62
C TYR A 319 -15.86 2.25 9.18
N VAL A 320 -14.88 2.99 8.67
CA VAL A 320 -14.64 4.40 8.98
C VAL A 320 -14.67 5.19 7.68
N LEU A 321 -15.64 6.09 7.56
CA LEU A 321 -15.72 7.05 6.48
C LEU A 321 -15.19 8.40 6.94
N LEU A 322 -14.00 8.80 6.44
CA LEU A 322 -13.42 10.10 6.72
C LEU A 322 -14.27 11.20 6.06
N PRO A 323 -14.77 12.19 6.81
CA PRO A 323 -15.57 13.26 6.24
C PRO A 323 -14.73 14.14 5.31
N ILE A 324 -15.38 14.75 4.32
CA ILE A 324 -14.72 15.71 3.42
C ILE A 324 -14.29 16.94 4.22
N THR A 325 -13.02 17.30 4.12
CA THR A 325 -12.44 18.49 4.76
C THR A 325 -11.51 19.22 3.81
N GLY A 326 -10.98 20.38 4.23
CA GLY A 326 -9.93 21.08 3.47
C GLY A 326 -8.61 20.31 3.35
N GLU A 327 -8.44 19.22 4.11
CA GLU A 327 -7.22 18.41 4.15
C GLU A 327 -7.37 17.08 3.40
N THR A 328 -8.61 16.59 3.16
CA THR A 328 -8.82 15.35 2.39
C THR A 328 -8.41 15.52 0.93
N ARG A 329 -7.96 14.44 0.31
CA ARG A 329 -7.41 14.40 -1.05
C ARG A 329 -8.05 13.30 -1.89
N GLY A 330 -9.36 13.06 -1.71
CA GLY A 330 -10.04 11.98 -2.39
C GLY A 330 -9.37 10.64 -2.08
N HIS A 331 -9.14 9.84 -3.12
CA HIS A 331 -8.41 8.58 -2.99
C HIS A 331 -7.05 8.74 -2.28
N GLY A 332 -6.34 9.84 -2.55
CA GLY A 332 -5.04 10.15 -1.94
C GLY A 332 -5.06 10.40 -0.44
N SER A 333 -6.23 10.51 0.21
CA SER A 333 -6.34 10.68 1.67
C SER A 333 -5.71 9.53 2.45
N HIS A 334 -5.63 8.34 1.88
CA HIS A 334 -4.92 7.20 2.46
C HIS A 334 -3.42 7.47 2.72
N SER A 335 -2.82 8.42 2.02
CA SER A 335 -1.40 8.78 2.17
C SER A 335 -1.12 9.81 3.28
N LEU A 336 -2.15 10.19 4.03
CA LEU A 336 -2.08 11.21 5.08
C LEU A 336 -2.41 10.60 6.46
N PRO A 337 -1.42 10.03 7.18
CA PRO A 337 -1.65 9.42 8.50
C PRO A 337 -2.36 10.34 9.50
N ALA A 338 -2.19 11.66 9.37
CA ALA A 338 -2.86 12.64 10.22
C ALA A 338 -4.40 12.58 10.15
N LEU A 339 -4.98 12.04 9.06
CA LEU A 339 -6.43 11.93 8.90
C LEU A 339 -7.02 10.67 9.53
N TRP A 340 -6.24 9.61 9.64
CA TRP A 340 -6.74 8.29 10.04
C TRP A 340 -5.93 7.64 11.19
N GLY A 341 -4.83 8.24 11.61
CA GLY A 341 -3.95 7.68 12.64
C GLY A 341 -4.66 7.35 13.95
N VAL A 342 -5.65 8.16 14.37
CA VAL A 342 -6.45 7.90 15.57
C VAL A 342 -7.18 6.55 15.52
N TYR A 343 -7.61 6.12 14.34
CA TYR A 343 -8.25 4.81 14.17
C TYR A 343 -7.25 3.67 14.14
N LEU A 344 -6.01 3.91 13.67
CA LEU A 344 -4.92 2.94 13.81
C LEU A 344 -4.56 2.76 15.29
N GLU A 345 -4.48 3.84 16.06
CA GLU A 345 -4.23 3.78 17.52
C GLU A 345 -5.28 2.92 18.22
N GLU A 346 -6.56 3.21 18.00
CA GLU A 346 -7.66 2.42 18.53
C GLU A 346 -7.59 0.95 18.12
N LEU A 347 -7.31 0.67 16.83
CA LEU A 347 -7.17 -0.69 16.32
C LEU A 347 -6.02 -1.44 17.01
N LEU A 348 -4.89 -0.80 17.20
CA LEU A 348 -3.75 -1.38 17.92
C LEU A 348 -4.09 -1.66 19.40
N GLU A 349 -4.84 -0.80 20.05
CA GLU A 349 -5.26 -1.01 21.45
C GLU A 349 -6.20 -2.21 21.60
N ILE A 350 -7.26 -2.30 20.77
CA ILE A 350 -8.26 -3.39 20.88
C ILE A 350 -7.75 -4.75 20.40
N SER A 351 -6.65 -4.77 19.64
CA SER A 351 -6.01 -5.98 19.12
C SER A 351 -4.73 -6.36 19.86
N GLU A 352 -4.48 -5.78 21.03
CA GLU A 352 -3.32 -6.15 21.86
C GLU A 352 -3.45 -7.60 22.31
N PRO A 353 -2.43 -8.49 22.03
CA PRO A 353 -2.50 -9.93 22.29
C PRO A 353 -2.36 -10.30 23.77
#